data_705f3f0eb10aee283aa56c413b7feeb5
#
_entry.id   705f3f0eb10aee283aa56c413b7feeb5
#
_cell.length_a   1.000
_cell.length_b   1.000
_cell.length_c   1.000
_cell.angle_alpha   90.00
_cell.angle_beta   90.00
_cell.angle_gamma   90.00
#
_symmetry.space_group_name_H-M   'P 1'
#
loop_
_entity.id
_entity.type
_entity.pdbx_description
1 polymer ?
#
loop_
_entity_poly.entity_id
_entity_poly.type
_entity_poly.pdbx_seq_one_letter_code
_entity_poly.pdbx_strand_id
1 'polypeptide(L)'
;MDLPSPDRRAFVKTLGAAAVALGTPVLAQGPSPVRFGVDMFSLGAQNWTPFQQLDFAAKWNVKVVHFSEIRFLGNLEPDNLKKVRARADELAIDLEIGMRSICPTSAMFDKAAGSAEEQLGRMLDAARIVRSPIVRAVLGSAADRKGGIERHIESLVGVLKTMRSRILDAGIKVAIENHAGDMQARELKGLIEAAGSDIVGVCLDSGNPVWTVEDPHLTLDTLAPYVLTSHMRDSALWKTPEGIAVRWTRMGEGNMGMEDYLRTYLQKCPGRAVSLEVIVSAQPRMFNYANPDAWALYRNQPAWEFARFLALAEKGKPTPEPPPDPSSTPAARNLANVESSIRWTQAFLATL
;
A
#
# COMPACT_ATOMS: atom_id res chain seq x y z
N MET A 1 -37.80 -50.13 52.17
CA MET A 1 -38.48 -48.96 51.56
C MET A 1 -38.00 -48.80 50.16
N ASP A 2 -38.71 -49.44 49.22
CA ASP A 2 -38.39 -49.46 47.84
C ASP A 2 -38.95 -48.23 47.10
N LEU A 3 -38.14 -47.50 46.35
CA LEU A 3 -38.64 -46.44 45.51
C LEU A 3 -38.93 -47.02 44.11
N PRO A 4 -40.08 -46.70 43.51
CA PRO A 4 -40.45 -47.26 42.21
C PRO A 4 -39.67 -46.60 41.04
N SER A 5 -39.26 -47.45 40.07
CA SER A 5 -38.63 -47.05 38.82
C SER A 5 -39.62 -46.37 37.86
N PRO A 6 -39.24 -45.33 37.09
CA PRO A 6 -40.13 -44.69 36.13
C PRO A 6 -40.29 -45.52 34.85
N ASP A 7 -41.58 -45.63 34.48
CA ASP A 7 -42.10 -46.36 33.33
C ASP A 7 -41.53 -45.88 31.96
N ARG A 8 -40.96 -46.81 31.18
CA ARG A 8 -40.35 -46.59 29.87
C ARG A 8 -41.32 -46.47 28.70
N ARG A 9 -42.61 -46.26 28.94
CA ARG A 9 -43.64 -46.29 27.88
C ARG A 9 -44.26 -44.94 27.50
N ALA A 10 -43.79 -43.81 28.00
CA ALA A 10 -44.36 -42.49 27.71
C ALA A 10 -43.54 -41.59 26.83
N PHE A 11 -42.55 -42.12 26.10
CA PHE A 11 -41.62 -41.29 25.25
C PHE A 11 -41.73 -41.54 23.74
N VAL A 12 -42.92 -41.91 23.28
CA VAL A 12 -43.16 -42.02 21.83
C VAL A 12 -44.53 -41.42 21.53
N LYS A 13 -44.64 -40.13 21.35
CA LYS A 13 -45.63 -39.42 20.53
C LYS A 13 -45.46 -37.91 20.65
N THR A 14 -44.43 -37.35 19.97
CA THR A 14 -44.50 -36.01 19.43
C THR A 14 -43.45 -35.94 18.30
N LEU A 15 -43.75 -36.54 17.14
CA LEU A 15 -43.09 -36.24 15.90
C LEU A 15 -43.68 -34.91 15.39
N GLY A 16 -43.11 -33.81 15.85
CA GLY A 16 -43.31 -32.50 15.23
C GLY A 16 -42.59 -32.46 13.88
N ALA A 17 -43.32 -32.14 12.82
CA ALA A 17 -42.78 -31.95 11.47
C ALA A 17 -41.69 -30.87 11.48
N ALA A 18 -40.42 -31.27 11.42
CA ALA A 18 -39.33 -30.36 11.11
C ALA A 18 -39.39 -30.08 9.60
N ALA A 19 -39.85 -28.87 9.25
CA ALA A 19 -39.71 -28.36 7.89
C ALA A 19 -38.22 -28.25 7.58
N VAL A 20 -37.75 -29.12 6.72
CA VAL A 20 -36.41 -29.00 6.10
C VAL A 20 -36.48 -27.78 5.22
N ALA A 21 -35.99 -26.63 5.69
CA ALA A 21 -35.68 -25.50 4.84
C ALA A 21 -34.56 -25.92 3.91
N LEU A 22 -34.93 -26.22 2.68
CA LEU A 22 -33.94 -26.37 1.57
C LEU A 22 -33.25 -25.02 1.46
N GLY A 23 -32.08 -24.90 2.09
CA GLY A 23 -31.18 -23.76 1.88
C GLY A 23 -30.90 -23.67 0.40
N THR A 24 -31.30 -22.58 -0.24
CA THR A 24 -30.84 -22.24 -1.58
C THR A 24 -29.33 -22.33 -1.59
N PRO A 25 -28.71 -23.04 -2.55
CA PRO A 25 -27.27 -23.05 -2.64
C PRO A 25 -26.79 -21.61 -2.80
N VAL A 26 -26.02 -21.10 -1.85
CA VAL A 26 -25.25 -19.87 -2.02
C VAL A 26 -24.30 -20.21 -3.16
N LEU A 27 -24.64 -19.75 -4.37
CA LEU A 27 -23.73 -19.79 -5.50
C LEU A 27 -22.44 -19.11 -5.00
N ALA A 28 -21.37 -19.87 -4.92
CA ALA A 28 -20.06 -19.32 -4.65
C ALA A 28 -19.83 -18.24 -5.72
N GLN A 29 -19.86 -16.98 -5.31
CA GLN A 29 -19.50 -15.89 -6.20
C GLN A 29 -18.09 -16.21 -6.69
N GLY A 30 -17.92 -16.32 -8.00
CA GLY A 30 -16.60 -16.43 -8.60
C GLY A 30 -15.69 -15.32 -8.08
N PRO A 31 -14.37 -15.47 -8.18
CA PRO A 31 -13.45 -14.47 -7.67
C PRO A 31 -13.84 -13.10 -8.22
N SER A 32 -14.05 -12.13 -7.32
CA SER A 32 -14.35 -10.75 -7.70
C SER A 32 -13.25 -10.25 -8.65
N PRO A 33 -13.61 -9.56 -9.73
CA PRO A 33 -12.62 -9.07 -10.68
C PRO A 33 -11.58 -8.20 -9.95
N VAL A 34 -10.30 -8.39 -10.31
CA VAL A 34 -9.21 -7.63 -9.71
C VAL A 34 -9.42 -6.13 -9.92
N ARG A 35 -9.43 -5.38 -8.83
CA ARG A 35 -9.55 -3.92 -8.88
C ARG A 35 -8.20 -3.32 -9.24
N PHE A 36 -8.00 -3.04 -10.53
CA PHE A 36 -6.77 -2.43 -11.03
C PHE A 36 -6.78 -0.93 -10.79
N GLY A 37 -5.71 -0.41 -10.19
CA GLY A 37 -5.55 0.99 -9.81
C GLY A 37 -4.23 1.60 -10.29
N VAL A 38 -4.14 2.93 -10.20
CA VAL A 38 -2.91 3.71 -10.42
C VAL A 38 -2.87 4.85 -9.42
N ASP A 39 -1.71 4.99 -8.76
CA ASP A 39 -1.40 6.19 -7.98
C ASP A 39 -0.87 7.30 -8.89
N MET A 40 -1.40 8.49 -8.69
CA MET A 40 -1.10 9.67 -9.52
C MET A 40 0.30 10.24 -9.29
N PHE A 41 1.01 9.80 -8.26
CA PHE A 41 2.45 10.08 -8.13
C PHE A 41 3.24 9.54 -9.33
N SER A 42 2.80 8.43 -9.91
CA SER A 42 3.33 7.86 -11.16
C SER A 42 3.37 8.88 -12.30
N LEU A 43 2.43 9.81 -12.35
CA LEU A 43 2.25 10.81 -13.41
C LEU A 43 2.72 12.22 -12.97
N GLY A 44 3.46 12.33 -11.88
CA GLY A 44 3.86 13.61 -11.30
C GLY A 44 4.64 14.54 -12.25
N ALA A 45 5.35 13.98 -13.24
CA ALA A 45 6.07 14.76 -14.25
C ALA A 45 5.15 15.40 -15.31
N GLN A 46 3.86 15.01 -15.37
CA GLN A 46 2.93 15.52 -16.39
C GLN A 46 2.32 16.87 -16.00
N ASN A 47 2.34 17.24 -14.72
CA ASN A 47 1.67 18.44 -14.18
C ASN A 47 0.18 18.52 -14.55
N TRP A 48 -0.49 17.38 -14.67
CA TRP A 48 -1.90 17.29 -15.02
C TRP A 48 -2.81 17.68 -13.87
N THR A 49 -3.95 18.29 -14.22
CA THR A 49 -5.06 18.49 -13.30
C THR A 49 -5.67 17.16 -12.87
N PRO A 50 -6.40 17.08 -11.74
CA PRO A 50 -7.09 15.86 -11.34
C PRO A 50 -8.04 15.32 -12.43
N PHE A 51 -8.65 16.19 -13.21
CA PHE A 51 -9.54 15.79 -14.31
C PHE A 51 -8.79 15.09 -15.44
N GLN A 52 -7.64 15.63 -15.87
CA GLN A 52 -6.78 15.00 -16.87
C GLN A 52 -6.22 13.65 -16.40
N GLN A 53 -5.91 13.53 -15.09
CA GLN A 53 -5.46 12.28 -14.49
C GLN A 53 -6.59 11.23 -14.49
N LEU A 54 -7.83 11.63 -14.18
CA LEU A 54 -8.99 10.74 -14.26
C LEU A 54 -9.29 10.31 -15.71
N ASP A 55 -9.18 11.22 -16.67
CA ASP A 55 -9.39 10.91 -18.10
C ASP A 55 -8.31 9.92 -18.60
N PHE A 56 -7.06 10.08 -18.17
CA PHE A 56 -6.00 9.11 -18.44
C PHE A 56 -6.32 7.75 -17.82
N ALA A 57 -6.73 7.72 -16.55
CA ALA A 57 -7.10 6.48 -15.88
C ALA A 57 -8.25 5.74 -16.60
N ALA A 58 -9.28 6.48 -17.03
CA ALA A 58 -10.39 5.94 -17.81
C ALA A 58 -9.94 5.33 -19.15
N LYS A 59 -9.04 6.00 -19.88
CA LYS A 59 -8.44 5.50 -21.13
C LYS A 59 -7.78 4.14 -20.96
N TRP A 60 -7.18 3.88 -19.80
CA TRP A 60 -6.52 2.64 -19.45
C TRP A 60 -7.40 1.66 -18.66
N ASN A 61 -8.70 1.89 -18.60
CA ASN A 61 -9.66 1.07 -17.85
C ASN A 61 -9.26 0.85 -16.38
N VAL A 62 -8.62 1.83 -15.78
CA VAL A 62 -8.29 1.87 -14.35
C VAL A 62 -9.57 2.04 -13.55
N LYS A 63 -9.71 1.28 -12.45
CA LYS A 63 -10.91 1.30 -11.58
C LYS A 63 -10.68 1.98 -10.26
N VAL A 64 -9.44 2.18 -9.86
CA VAL A 64 -9.07 2.89 -8.63
C VAL A 64 -8.01 3.94 -8.96
N VAL A 65 -8.27 5.18 -8.65
CA VAL A 65 -7.29 6.27 -8.72
C VAL A 65 -6.90 6.67 -7.31
N HIS A 66 -5.60 6.59 -7.04
CA HIS A 66 -5.05 7.04 -5.76
C HIS A 66 -4.38 8.41 -5.95
N PHE A 67 -4.97 9.43 -5.35
CA PHE A 67 -4.35 10.76 -5.21
C PHE A 67 -3.54 10.79 -3.91
N SER A 68 -2.35 10.21 -3.92
CA SER A 68 -1.52 9.99 -2.73
C SER A 68 -0.97 11.28 -2.09
N GLU A 69 -1.04 12.39 -2.78
CA GLU A 69 -0.69 13.72 -2.25
C GLU A 69 -1.77 14.76 -2.60
N ILE A 70 -1.96 15.76 -1.72
CA ILE A 70 -2.95 16.83 -1.87
C ILE A 70 -2.81 17.57 -3.21
N ARG A 71 -1.59 17.76 -3.69
CA ARG A 71 -1.33 18.47 -4.97
C ARG A 71 -2.00 17.81 -6.18
N PHE A 72 -2.23 16.49 -6.14
CA PHE A 72 -2.91 15.78 -7.23
C PHE A 72 -4.41 16.00 -7.22
N LEU A 73 -5.00 16.37 -6.08
CA LEU A 73 -6.40 16.83 -5.98
C LEU A 73 -6.57 18.29 -6.41
N GLY A 74 -5.48 19.02 -6.60
CA GLY A 74 -5.45 20.45 -6.80
C GLY A 74 -5.52 21.23 -5.48
N ASN A 75 -6.61 21.08 -4.72
CA ASN A 75 -6.77 21.62 -3.37
C ASN A 75 -7.86 20.84 -2.61
N LEU A 76 -8.03 21.16 -1.32
CA LEU A 76 -9.02 20.51 -0.44
C LEU A 76 -10.34 21.32 -0.29
N GLU A 77 -10.57 22.32 -1.12
CA GLU A 77 -11.80 23.08 -1.09
C GLU A 77 -13.00 22.18 -1.45
N PRO A 78 -14.11 22.22 -0.67
CA PRO A 78 -15.23 21.32 -0.85
C PRO A 78 -15.81 21.31 -2.29
N ASP A 79 -15.88 22.46 -2.95
CA ASP A 79 -16.42 22.55 -4.30
C ASP A 79 -15.49 21.92 -5.35
N ASN A 80 -14.16 22.01 -5.16
CA ASN A 80 -13.20 21.30 -6.00
C ASN A 80 -13.34 19.78 -5.79
N LEU A 81 -13.38 19.33 -4.55
CA LEU A 81 -13.48 17.90 -4.21
C LEU A 81 -14.80 17.29 -4.75
N LYS A 82 -15.92 17.99 -4.65
CA LYS A 82 -17.20 17.57 -5.25
C LYS A 82 -17.10 17.41 -6.78
N LYS A 83 -16.43 18.35 -7.48
CA LYS A 83 -16.21 18.26 -8.92
C LYS A 83 -15.33 17.06 -9.29
N VAL A 84 -14.23 16.84 -8.54
CA VAL A 84 -13.36 15.66 -8.74
C VAL A 84 -14.14 14.37 -8.52
N ARG A 85 -14.97 14.29 -7.46
CA ARG A 85 -15.82 13.11 -7.21
C ARG A 85 -16.84 12.90 -8.31
N ALA A 86 -17.52 13.95 -8.76
CA ALA A 86 -18.50 13.85 -9.84
C ALA A 86 -17.85 13.30 -11.13
N ARG A 87 -16.65 13.81 -11.49
CA ARG A 87 -15.93 13.30 -12.66
C ARG A 87 -15.56 11.83 -12.51
N ALA A 88 -15.10 11.42 -11.33
CA ALA A 88 -14.77 10.02 -11.06
C ALA A 88 -16.04 9.12 -11.12
N ASP A 89 -17.22 9.63 -10.68
CA ASP A 89 -18.50 8.93 -10.80
C ASP A 89 -18.89 8.71 -12.27
N GLU A 90 -18.78 9.75 -13.11
CA GLU A 90 -19.01 9.64 -14.56
C GLU A 90 -18.16 8.58 -15.24
N LEU A 91 -16.93 8.39 -14.75
CA LEU A 91 -15.96 7.46 -15.30
C LEU A 91 -16.00 6.06 -14.62
N ALA A 92 -16.86 5.87 -13.62
CA ALA A 92 -16.94 4.67 -12.78
C ALA A 92 -15.56 4.30 -12.15
N ILE A 93 -14.89 5.32 -11.59
CA ILE A 93 -13.60 5.22 -10.91
C ILE A 93 -13.79 5.46 -9.41
N ASP A 94 -13.28 4.54 -8.59
CA ASP A 94 -13.15 4.73 -7.14
C ASP A 94 -11.94 5.62 -6.83
N LEU A 95 -12.07 6.45 -5.79
CA LEU A 95 -11.00 7.33 -5.34
C LEU A 95 -10.42 6.86 -4.02
N GLU A 96 -9.10 6.89 -3.93
CA GLU A 96 -8.33 6.84 -2.71
C GLU A 96 -7.51 8.13 -2.60
N ILE A 97 -7.39 8.69 -1.40
CA ILE A 97 -6.64 9.94 -1.22
C ILE A 97 -5.59 9.80 -0.13
N GLY A 98 -4.58 10.66 -0.20
CA GLY A 98 -3.50 10.66 0.75
C GLY A 98 -2.82 12.01 0.92
N MET A 99 -1.86 11.99 1.81
CA MET A 99 -1.02 13.11 2.17
C MET A 99 0.40 12.63 2.50
N ARG A 100 1.29 13.57 2.75
CA ARG A 100 2.65 13.27 3.20
C ARG A 100 2.66 12.78 4.65
N SER A 101 3.70 13.09 5.41
CA SER A 101 3.83 12.65 6.80
C SER A 101 2.84 13.36 7.73
N ILE A 102 2.26 12.57 8.65
CA ILE A 102 1.53 13.05 9.83
C ILE A 102 2.30 12.79 11.13
N CYS A 103 3.61 12.49 11.03
CA CYS A 103 4.48 12.29 12.18
C CYS A 103 5.17 13.60 12.56
N PRO A 104 4.81 14.26 13.68
CA PRO A 104 5.33 15.59 14.05
C PRO A 104 6.85 15.66 14.20
N THR A 105 7.49 14.52 14.48
CA THR A 105 8.94 14.42 14.67
C THR A 105 9.70 14.08 13.40
N SER A 106 9.01 13.72 12.30
CA SER A 106 9.64 13.44 11.01
C SER A 106 10.11 14.70 10.31
N ALA A 107 11.22 14.58 9.58
CA ALA A 107 11.70 15.63 8.69
C ALA A 107 10.73 15.90 7.50
N MET A 108 9.85 14.98 7.17
CA MET A 108 8.85 15.12 6.12
C MET A 108 7.56 15.81 6.59
N PHE A 109 7.41 16.07 7.89
CA PHE A 109 6.21 16.72 8.43
C PHE A 109 6.22 18.22 8.13
N ASP A 110 5.15 18.71 7.51
CA ASP A 110 4.98 20.13 7.24
C ASP A 110 4.37 20.85 8.45
N LYS A 111 5.23 21.42 9.28
CA LYS A 111 4.80 22.19 10.48
C LYS A 111 4.03 23.47 10.12
N ALA A 112 4.27 24.05 8.94
CA ALA A 112 3.58 25.27 8.52
C ALA A 112 2.11 25.04 8.19
N ALA A 113 1.75 23.78 7.86
CA ALA A 113 0.37 23.40 7.57
C ALA A 113 -0.50 23.13 8.82
N GLY A 114 0.02 23.38 10.03
CA GLY A 114 -0.67 23.16 11.31
C GLY A 114 -0.25 21.86 12.00
N SER A 115 -0.93 21.49 13.08
CA SER A 115 -0.67 20.26 13.82
C SER A 115 -0.99 19.02 13.00
N ALA A 116 -0.48 17.85 13.38
CA ALA A 116 -0.75 16.58 12.71
C ALA A 116 -2.25 16.24 12.77
N GLU A 117 -2.88 16.52 13.90
CA GLU A 117 -4.32 16.31 14.12
C GLU A 117 -5.17 17.22 13.22
N GLU A 118 -4.79 18.49 13.05
CA GLU A 118 -5.46 19.42 12.15
C GLU A 118 -5.29 18.98 10.69
N GLN A 119 -4.08 18.58 10.29
CA GLN A 119 -3.80 18.12 8.93
C GLN A 119 -4.58 16.83 8.61
N LEU A 120 -4.52 15.82 9.51
CA LEU A 120 -5.28 14.58 9.33
C LEU A 120 -6.79 14.86 9.35
N GLY A 121 -7.25 15.76 10.21
CA GLY A 121 -8.65 16.16 10.28
C GLY A 121 -9.18 16.69 8.96
N ARG A 122 -8.45 17.61 8.31
CA ARG A 122 -8.81 18.12 6.97
C ARG A 122 -8.83 17.01 5.92
N MET A 123 -7.91 16.05 6.00
CA MET A 123 -7.89 14.91 5.07
C MET A 123 -9.06 13.96 5.28
N LEU A 124 -9.48 13.71 6.52
CA LEU A 124 -10.69 12.91 6.81
C LEU A 124 -11.94 13.59 6.25
N ASP A 125 -12.07 14.92 6.39
CA ASP A 125 -13.19 15.68 5.81
C ASP A 125 -13.17 15.62 4.27
N ALA A 126 -12.00 15.77 3.65
CA ALA A 126 -11.82 15.61 2.21
C ALA A 126 -12.17 14.19 1.74
N ALA A 127 -11.70 13.16 2.46
CA ALA A 127 -11.98 11.77 2.14
C ALA A 127 -13.48 11.45 2.15
N ARG A 128 -14.25 12.04 3.08
CA ARG A 128 -15.72 11.93 3.09
C ARG A 128 -16.34 12.51 1.84
N ILE A 129 -15.90 13.70 1.40
CA ILE A 129 -16.44 14.36 0.20
C ILE A 129 -16.17 13.54 -1.06
N VAL A 130 -14.93 13.03 -1.21
CA VAL A 130 -14.57 12.24 -2.39
C VAL A 130 -14.93 10.75 -2.23
N ARG A 131 -15.49 10.34 -1.09
CA ARG A 131 -15.87 8.96 -0.74
C ARG A 131 -14.67 8.01 -0.80
N SER A 132 -13.50 8.47 -0.35
CA SER A 132 -12.34 7.61 -0.16
C SER A 132 -12.49 6.78 1.12
N PRO A 133 -12.29 5.44 1.07
CA PRO A 133 -12.35 4.61 2.27
C PRO A 133 -11.14 4.76 3.17
N ILE A 134 -10.09 5.41 2.67
CA ILE A 134 -8.82 5.57 3.36
C ILE A 134 -8.27 6.99 3.25
N VAL A 135 -7.35 7.31 4.16
CA VAL A 135 -6.37 8.39 4.00
C VAL A 135 -4.99 7.76 4.07
N ARG A 136 -4.26 7.76 2.95
CA ARG A 136 -2.87 7.29 2.94
C ARG A 136 -1.96 8.35 3.56
N ALA A 137 -1.00 7.92 4.38
CA ALA A 137 0.07 8.76 4.90
C ALA A 137 1.37 7.95 5.02
N VAL A 138 2.49 8.64 5.19
CA VAL A 138 3.79 8.03 5.51
C VAL A 138 4.24 8.41 6.91
N LEU A 139 5.12 7.62 7.53
CA LEU A 139 5.82 8.08 8.72
C LEU A 139 6.84 9.15 8.32
N GLY A 140 7.74 8.83 7.40
CA GLY A 140 8.83 9.72 7.03
C GLY A 140 9.67 9.21 5.87
N SER A 141 10.99 9.25 6.05
CA SER A 141 11.99 8.84 5.06
C SER A 141 13.20 8.18 5.71
N ALA A 142 14.16 7.76 4.90
CA ALA A 142 15.45 7.22 5.38
C ALA A 142 16.19 8.15 6.35
N ALA A 143 15.98 9.47 6.24
CA ALA A 143 16.60 10.44 7.16
C ALA A 143 16.11 10.27 8.61
N ASP A 144 14.87 9.84 8.80
CA ASP A 144 14.24 9.67 10.10
C ASP A 144 14.75 8.43 10.85
N ARG A 145 15.40 7.49 10.15
CA ARG A 145 16.08 6.34 10.81
C ARG A 145 17.32 6.76 11.58
N LYS A 146 17.90 7.92 11.26
CA LYS A 146 19.10 8.39 11.95
C LYS A 146 18.76 8.71 13.42
N GLY A 147 19.39 7.99 14.33
CA GLY A 147 19.15 8.13 15.76
C GLY A 147 18.01 7.26 16.32
N GLY A 148 17.45 6.37 15.50
CA GLY A 148 16.39 5.42 15.86
C GLY A 148 15.03 5.82 15.32
N ILE A 149 14.31 4.87 14.71
CA ILE A 149 12.98 5.09 14.15
C ILE A 149 11.89 5.07 15.24
N GLU A 150 12.17 4.47 16.38
CA GLU A 150 11.22 4.17 17.45
C GLU A 150 10.52 5.43 17.96
N ARG A 151 11.27 6.52 18.15
CA ARG A 151 10.70 7.83 18.60
C ARG A 151 9.66 8.38 17.61
N HIS A 152 9.86 8.13 16.33
CA HIS A 152 8.93 8.59 15.30
C HIS A 152 7.68 7.70 15.26
N ILE A 153 7.85 6.39 15.47
CA ILE A 153 6.74 5.44 15.63
C ILE A 153 5.88 5.83 16.82
N GLU A 154 6.49 6.07 17.99
CA GLU A 154 5.77 6.51 19.21
C GLU A 154 5.01 7.81 18.97
N SER A 155 5.63 8.79 18.31
CA SER A 155 5.01 10.07 17.98
C SER A 155 3.79 9.89 17.06
N LEU A 156 3.91 9.07 16.00
CA LEU A 156 2.81 8.80 15.09
C LEU A 156 1.67 8.01 15.75
N VAL A 157 2.00 7.02 16.58
CA VAL A 157 1.01 6.28 17.41
C VAL A 157 0.24 7.24 18.31
N GLY A 158 0.92 8.24 18.91
CA GLY A 158 0.28 9.29 19.72
C GLY A 158 -0.77 10.07 18.93
N VAL A 159 -0.43 10.54 17.71
CA VAL A 159 -1.36 11.25 16.81
C VAL A 159 -2.56 10.37 16.46
N LEU A 160 -2.33 9.11 16.05
CA LEU A 160 -3.40 8.20 15.68
C LEU A 160 -4.35 7.92 16.85
N LYS A 161 -3.83 7.73 18.06
CA LYS A 161 -4.64 7.55 19.27
C LYS A 161 -5.45 8.77 19.62
N THR A 162 -4.88 9.97 19.52
CA THR A 162 -5.59 11.25 19.74
C THR A 162 -6.73 11.42 18.75
N MET A 163 -6.52 11.02 17.48
CA MET A 163 -7.51 11.15 16.41
C MET A 163 -8.50 9.98 16.32
N ARG A 164 -8.40 8.99 17.22
CA ARG A 164 -9.15 7.73 17.15
C ARG A 164 -10.65 7.92 16.95
N SER A 165 -11.30 8.70 17.81
CA SER A 165 -12.75 8.94 17.72
C SER A 165 -13.12 9.54 16.36
N ARG A 166 -12.37 10.56 15.90
CA ARG A 166 -12.65 11.23 14.63
C ARG A 166 -12.46 10.30 13.42
N ILE A 167 -11.47 9.40 13.46
CA ILE A 167 -11.23 8.37 12.43
C ILE A 167 -12.41 7.39 12.37
N LEU A 168 -12.83 6.90 13.53
CA LEU A 168 -13.99 5.97 13.63
C LEU A 168 -15.30 6.64 13.19
N ASP A 169 -15.56 7.86 13.64
CA ASP A 169 -16.77 8.63 13.26
C ASP A 169 -16.82 8.95 11.76
N ALA A 170 -15.66 9.09 11.14
CA ALA A 170 -15.56 9.27 9.69
C ALA A 170 -15.84 7.98 8.90
N GLY A 171 -15.71 6.81 9.52
CA GLY A 171 -15.78 5.51 8.85
C GLY A 171 -14.62 5.27 7.89
N ILE A 172 -13.49 5.94 8.10
CA ILE A 172 -12.32 5.94 7.23
C ILE A 172 -11.14 5.38 8.01
N LYS A 173 -10.24 4.64 7.36
CA LYS A 173 -9.00 4.19 7.99
C LYS A 173 -7.80 4.97 7.49
N VAL A 174 -6.78 5.12 8.34
CA VAL A 174 -5.49 5.66 7.93
C VAL A 174 -4.63 4.51 7.39
N ALA A 175 -4.17 4.63 6.14
CA ALA A 175 -3.31 3.64 5.51
C ALA A 175 -1.85 4.15 5.56
N ILE A 176 -1.07 3.64 6.50
CA ILE A 176 0.35 4.00 6.58
C ILE A 176 1.12 3.17 5.56
N GLU A 177 1.86 3.84 4.70
CA GLU A 177 2.70 3.16 3.72
C GLU A 177 4.04 2.74 4.32
N ASN A 178 4.52 1.56 3.97
CA ASN A 178 5.92 1.19 4.13
C ASN A 178 6.75 1.97 3.11
N HIS A 179 7.10 3.20 3.48
CA HIS A 179 7.70 4.19 2.57
C HIS A 179 9.22 4.00 2.42
N ALA A 180 9.77 4.54 1.33
CA ALA A 180 11.16 4.35 0.94
C ALA A 180 12.16 4.75 2.04
N GLY A 181 12.71 3.74 2.71
CA GLY A 181 13.77 3.87 3.69
C GLY A 181 13.30 4.26 5.09
N ASP A 182 11.99 4.43 5.37
CA ASP A 182 11.52 4.77 6.72
C ASP A 182 11.37 3.52 7.62
N MET A 183 10.29 2.78 7.55
CA MET A 183 10.03 1.62 8.41
C MET A 183 10.25 0.29 7.68
N GLN A 184 10.74 -0.69 8.41
CA GLN A 184 10.70 -2.08 8.03
C GLN A 184 9.32 -2.69 8.37
N ALA A 185 8.98 -3.81 7.73
CA ALA A 185 7.67 -4.43 7.90
C ALA A 185 7.31 -4.72 9.36
N ARG A 186 8.24 -5.24 10.16
CA ARG A 186 8.02 -5.51 11.59
C ARG A 186 7.81 -4.24 12.41
N GLU A 187 8.46 -3.14 12.03
CA GLU A 187 8.33 -1.83 12.69
C GLU A 187 6.94 -1.24 12.39
N LEU A 188 6.51 -1.28 11.12
CA LEU A 188 5.17 -0.84 10.73
C LEU A 188 4.07 -1.71 11.34
N LYS A 189 4.25 -3.03 11.39
CA LYS A 189 3.34 -3.93 12.10
C LYS A 189 3.18 -3.52 13.56
N GLY A 190 4.29 -3.27 14.27
CA GLY A 190 4.28 -2.82 15.66
C GLY A 190 3.54 -1.49 15.85
N LEU A 191 3.71 -0.54 14.92
CA LEU A 191 2.98 0.73 14.90
C LEU A 191 1.46 0.49 14.81
N ILE A 192 1.02 -0.35 13.87
CA ILE A 192 -0.40 -0.63 13.64
C ILE A 192 -1.03 -1.29 14.87
N GLU A 193 -0.35 -2.30 15.44
CA GLU A 193 -0.82 -3.00 16.64
C GLU A 193 -0.89 -2.06 17.85
N ALA A 194 0.07 -1.14 17.99
CA ALA A 194 0.08 -0.15 19.07
C ALA A 194 -0.99 0.95 18.91
N ALA A 195 -1.32 1.36 17.67
CA ALA A 195 -2.34 2.37 17.41
C ALA A 195 -3.76 1.79 17.40
N GLY A 196 -3.91 0.54 16.96
CA GLY A 196 -5.16 -0.20 16.81
C GLY A 196 -5.54 -0.43 15.35
N SER A 197 -5.59 -1.69 14.93
CA SER A 197 -5.88 -2.09 13.53
C SER A 197 -7.31 -1.79 13.06
N ASP A 198 -8.18 -1.36 13.97
CA ASP A 198 -9.52 -0.89 13.64
C ASP A 198 -9.52 0.53 13.04
N ILE A 199 -8.51 1.36 13.31
CA ILE A 199 -8.37 2.72 12.76
C ILE A 199 -7.23 2.87 11.76
N VAL A 200 -6.22 2.00 11.80
CA VAL A 200 -5.03 2.09 10.95
C VAL A 200 -4.70 0.76 10.30
N GLY A 201 -4.17 0.80 9.09
CA GLY A 201 -3.65 -0.35 8.35
C GLY A 201 -2.55 0.09 7.40
N VAL A 202 -2.31 -0.70 6.36
CA VAL A 202 -1.17 -0.53 5.44
C VAL A 202 -1.63 -0.10 4.05
N CYS A 203 -0.95 0.89 3.48
CA CYS A 203 -0.77 1.00 2.04
C CYS A 203 0.50 0.21 1.69
N LEU A 204 0.35 -0.98 1.13
CA LEU A 204 1.47 -1.88 0.90
C LEU A 204 2.21 -1.51 -0.38
N ASP A 205 3.44 -0.99 -0.22
CA ASP A 205 4.35 -0.77 -1.33
C ASP A 205 5.27 -1.98 -1.51
N SER A 206 5.29 -2.53 -2.73
CA SER A 206 6.08 -3.72 -3.05
C SER A 206 7.55 -3.41 -3.36
N GLY A 207 7.88 -2.18 -3.77
CA GLY A 207 9.23 -1.80 -4.16
C GLY A 207 10.04 -1.11 -3.05
N ASN A 208 9.39 -0.60 -2.01
CA ASN A 208 10.05 0.08 -0.91
C ASN A 208 10.84 -0.85 0.03
N PRO A 209 10.48 -2.13 0.22
CA PRO A 209 11.22 -3.02 1.12
C PRO A 209 12.70 -3.15 0.77
N VAL A 210 13.06 -3.15 -0.52
CA VAL A 210 14.49 -3.23 -0.90
C VAL A 210 15.29 -1.98 -0.50
N TRP A 211 14.61 -0.87 -0.19
CA TRP A 211 15.23 0.36 0.32
C TRP A 211 15.43 0.34 1.84
N THR A 212 14.78 -0.61 2.53
CA THR A 212 14.93 -0.89 3.96
C THR A 212 15.64 -2.20 4.22
N VAL A 213 16.32 -2.76 3.20
CA VAL A 213 17.10 -3.99 3.30
C VAL A 213 16.23 -5.21 3.64
N GLU A 214 15.04 -5.28 3.04
CA GLU A 214 14.07 -6.36 3.25
C GLU A 214 13.74 -7.10 1.93
N ASP A 215 13.38 -8.37 2.06
CA ASP A 215 12.75 -9.15 1.00
C ASP A 215 11.28 -8.72 0.86
N PRO A 216 10.82 -8.22 -0.31
CA PRO A 216 9.44 -7.80 -0.52
C PRO A 216 8.38 -8.88 -0.23
N HIS A 217 8.70 -10.15 -0.49
CA HIS A 217 7.78 -11.25 -0.19
C HIS A 217 7.59 -11.44 1.33
N LEU A 218 8.66 -11.29 2.10
CA LEU A 218 8.57 -11.32 3.57
C LEU A 218 7.78 -10.12 4.10
N THR A 219 7.96 -8.95 3.50
CA THR A 219 7.17 -7.75 3.83
C THR A 219 5.69 -7.99 3.58
N LEU A 220 5.32 -8.56 2.42
CA LEU A 220 3.94 -8.96 2.11
C LEU A 220 3.40 -9.94 3.16
N ASP A 221 4.16 -11.00 3.48
CA ASP A 221 3.74 -12.01 4.45
C ASP A 221 3.45 -11.39 5.83
N THR A 222 4.29 -10.44 6.24
CA THR A 222 4.19 -9.77 7.54
C THR A 222 3.00 -8.81 7.61
N LEU A 223 2.73 -8.06 6.53
CA LEU A 223 1.79 -6.95 6.53
C LEU A 223 0.42 -7.30 5.92
N ALA A 224 0.29 -8.43 5.22
CA ALA A 224 -0.96 -8.83 4.55
C ALA A 224 -2.24 -8.71 5.41
N PRO A 225 -2.25 -9.08 6.72
CA PRO A 225 -3.44 -8.95 7.56
C PRO A 225 -3.93 -7.52 7.75
N TYR A 226 -3.09 -6.53 7.50
CA TYR A 226 -3.36 -5.12 7.75
C TYR A 226 -3.56 -4.31 6.47
N VAL A 227 -3.43 -4.92 5.28
CA VAL A 227 -3.49 -4.22 4.00
C VAL A 227 -4.86 -3.63 3.74
N LEU A 228 -4.89 -2.33 3.45
CA LEU A 228 -6.07 -1.55 3.05
C LEU A 228 -6.05 -1.25 1.56
N THR A 229 -4.88 -0.91 1.04
CA THR A 229 -4.59 -0.60 -0.37
C THR A 229 -3.14 -0.91 -0.70
N SER A 230 -2.71 -0.68 -1.92
CA SER A 230 -1.34 -0.95 -2.33
C SER A 230 -0.75 0.13 -3.25
N HIS A 231 0.59 0.17 -3.26
CA HIS A 231 1.42 0.81 -4.27
C HIS A 231 2.34 -0.26 -4.86
N MET A 232 1.97 -0.78 -6.03
CA MET A 232 2.75 -1.83 -6.68
C MET A 232 3.80 -1.22 -7.59
N ARG A 233 5.04 -1.57 -7.34
CA ARG A 233 6.20 -1.26 -8.18
C ARG A 233 7.18 -2.41 -8.19
N ASP A 234 7.98 -2.52 -9.24
CA ASP A 234 8.99 -3.55 -9.34
C ASP A 234 10.39 -2.99 -9.05
N SER A 235 11.29 -3.86 -8.64
CA SER A 235 12.64 -3.50 -8.23
C SER A 235 13.68 -4.49 -8.75
N ALA A 236 14.82 -3.96 -9.13
CA ALA A 236 16.02 -4.74 -9.45
C ALA A 236 17.06 -4.60 -8.33
N LEU A 237 17.61 -5.73 -7.92
CA LEU A 237 18.68 -5.82 -6.93
C LEU A 237 19.82 -6.65 -7.52
N TRP A 238 21.07 -6.26 -7.29
CA TRP A 238 22.24 -7.05 -7.68
C TRP A 238 23.44 -6.76 -6.79
N LYS A 239 24.35 -7.71 -6.72
CA LYS A 239 25.63 -7.54 -6.00
C LYS A 239 26.59 -6.71 -6.80
N THR A 240 27.37 -5.89 -6.11
CA THR A 240 28.52 -5.15 -6.62
C THR A 240 29.72 -5.35 -5.68
N PRO A 241 30.93 -4.97 -6.08
CA PRO A 241 32.09 -4.99 -5.17
C PRO A 241 31.87 -4.14 -3.91
N GLU A 242 31.06 -3.07 -4.00
CA GLU A 242 30.80 -2.14 -2.89
C GLU A 242 29.60 -2.54 -2.02
N GLY A 243 28.85 -3.59 -2.39
CA GLY A 243 27.67 -4.04 -1.65
C GLY A 243 26.51 -4.47 -2.53
N ILE A 244 25.30 -4.04 -2.22
CA ILE A 244 24.09 -4.33 -2.99
C ILE A 244 23.56 -3.04 -3.58
N ALA A 245 23.35 -3.06 -4.90
CA ALA A 245 22.67 -2.03 -5.65
C ALA A 245 21.17 -2.36 -5.71
N VAL A 246 20.31 -1.36 -5.49
CA VAL A 246 18.85 -1.49 -5.62
C VAL A 246 18.32 -0.33 -6.44
N ARG A 247 17.33 -0.59 -7.31
CA ARG A 247 16.62 0.47 -8.03
C ARG A 247 15.20 0.04 -8.37
N TRP A 248 14.30 1.01 -8.43
CA TRP A 248 12.97 0.78 -8.97
C TRP A 248 13.00 0.72 -10.50
N THR A 249 12.20 -0.17 -11.06
CA THR A 249 12.10 -0.44 -12.48
C THR A 249 10.65 -0.30 -12.96
N ARG A 250 10.44 -0.45 -14.27
CA ARG A 250 9.10 -0.73 -14.79
C ARG A 250 8.62 -2.09 -14.26
N MET A 251 7.31 -2.27 -14.22
CA MET A 251 6.71 -3.56 -13.88
C MET A 251 7.19 -4.65 -14.84
N GLY A 252 7.64 -5.77 -14.29
CA GLY A 252 8.17 -6.91 -15.02
C GLY A 252 9.65 -6.81 -15.44
N GLU A 253 10.34 -5.71 -15.15
CA GLU A 253 11.77 -5.53 -15.47
C GLU A 253 12.70 -5.73 -14.27
N GLY A 254 12.14 -5.93 -13.07
CA GLY A 254 12.90 -6.23 -11.86
C GLY A 254 13.21 -7.72 -11.70
N ASN A 255 13.81 -8.05 -10.57
CA ASN A 255 14.11 -9.43 -10.21
C ASN A 255 13.54 -9.88 -8.86
N MET A 256 12.58 -9.13 -8.33
CA MET A 256 11.89 -9.51 -7.09
C MET A 256 10.82 -10.60 -7.29
N GLY A 257 10.57 -11.06 -8.51
CA GLY A 257 9.55 -12.09 -8.80
C GLY A 257 8.13 -11.53 -8.77
N MET A 258 7.89 -10.43 -9.51
CA MET A 258 6.64 -9.67 -9.45
C MET A 258 5.38 -10.48 -9.79
N GLU A 259 5.46 -11.47 -10.69
CA GLU A 259 4.30 -12.34 -10.99
C GLU A 259 3.87 -13.16 -9.77
N ASP A 260 4.83 -13.82 -9.11
CA ASP A 260 4.57 -14.60 -7.89
C ASP A 260 4.14 -13.69 -6.73
N TYR A 261 4.72 -12.49 -6.67
CA TYR A 261 4.32 -11.48 -5.69
C TYR A 261 2.84 -11.09 -5.85
N LEU A 262 2.41 -10.76 -7.07
CA LEU A 262 1.02 -10.39 -7.34
C LEU A 262 0.04 -11.55 -7.10
N ARG A 263 0.39 -12.79 -7.47
CA ARG A 263 -0.43 -13.98 -7.14
C ARG A 263 -0.60 -14.12 -5.62
N THR A 264 0.49 -14.02 -4.87
CA THR A 264 0.48 -14.09 -3.40
C THR A 264 -0.31 -12.94 -2.78
N TYR A 265 -0.15 -11.72 -3.32
CA TYR A 265 -0.91 -10.55 -2.87
C TYR A 265 -2.42 -10.76 -3.04
N LEU A 266 -2.86 -11.18 -4.21
CA LEU A 266 -4.29 -11.42 -4.48
C LEU A 266 -4.89 -12.51 -3.60
N GLN A 267 -4.11 -13.53 -3.25
CA GLN A 267 -4.53 -14.59 -2.33
C GLN A 267 -4.64 -14.10 -0.88
N LYS A 268 -3.65 -13.32 -0.42
CA LYS A 268 -3.56 -12.87 0.99
C LYS A 268 -4.36 -11.61 1.28
N CYS A 269 -4.61 -10.79 0.26
CA CYS A 269 -5.30 -9.50 0.36
C CYS A 269 -6.55 -9.45 -0.55
N PRO A 270 -7.51 -10.37 -0.39
CA PRO A 270 -8.65 -10.47 -1.31
C PRO A 270 -9.45 -9.16 -1.34
N GLY A 271 -9.86 -8.73 -2.55
CA GLY A 271 -10.65 -7.53 -2.76
C GLY A 271 -9.90 -6.20 -2.61
N ARG A 272 -8.61 -6.22 -2.28
CA ARG A 272 -7.78 -5.01 -2.26
C ARG A 272 -7.33 -4.65 -3.67
N ALA A 273 -7.16 -3.34 -3.91
CA ALA A 273 -6.71 -2.85 -5.20
C ALA A 273 -5.26 -3.27 -5.49
N VAL A 274 -4.97 -3.59 -6.75
CA VAL A 274 -3.61 -3.64 -7.30
C VAL A 274 -3.37 -2.28 -7.94
N SER A 275 -2.87 -1.32 -7.16
CA SER A 275 -2.61 0.04 -7.62
C SER A 275 -1.13 0.22 -7.93
N LEU A 276 -0.82 0.63 -9.15
CA LEU A 276 0.57 0.90 -9.54
C LEU A 276 1.05 2.23 -9.00
N GLU A 277 2.27 2.28 -8.49
CA GLU A 277 3.05 3.49 -8.31
C GLU A 277 4.36 3.37 -9.08
N VAL A 278 4.39 3.89 -10.29
CA VAL A 278 5.51 3.70 -11.22
C VAL A 278 6.54 4.81 -11.06
N ILE A 279 7.69 4.44 -10.49
CA ILE A 279 8.87 5.28 -10.44
C ILE A 279 10.03 4.45 -10.99
N VAL A 280 10.77 5.00 -11.96
CA VAL A 280 11.99 4.37 -12.47
C VAL A 280 13.17 5.18 -12.00
N SER A 281 14.05 4.56 -11.21
CA SER A 281 15.24 5.23 -10.67
C SER A 281 16.32 5.35 -11.73
N ALA A 282 16.83 6.56 -11.96
CA ALA A 282 17.93 6.80 -12.89
C ALA A 282 19.25 6.19 -12.39
N GLN A 283 19.49 6.24 -11.07
CA GLN A 283 20.67 5.68 -10.44
C GLN A 283 20.27 4.68 -9.35
N PRO A 284 21.04 3.59 -9.16
CA PRO A 284 20.78 2.68 -8.06
C PRO A 284 21.18 3.32 -6.72
N ARG A 285 20.46 2.95 -5.67
CA ARG A 285 20.90 3.17 -4.29
C ARG A 285 21.80 2.02 -3.87
N MET A 286 22.92 2.36 -3.20
CA MET A 286 23.87 1.37 -2.71
C MET A 286 23.67 1.08 -1.22
N PHE A 287 23.70 -0.18 -0.84
CA PHE A 287 23.79 -0.63 0.53
C PHE A 287 25.11 -1.39 0.74
N ASN A 288 26.08 -0.71 1.36
CA ASN A 288 27.38 -1.32 1.69
C ASN A 288 27.26 -2.12 2.99
N TYR A 289 26.85 -3.37 2.89
CA TYR A 289 26.67 -4.26 4.05
C TYR A 289 27.98 -4.67 4.75
N ALA A 290 29.14 -4.43 4.16
CA ALA A 290 30.44 -4.64 4.79
C ALA A 290 30.85 -3.46 5.69
N ASN A 291 30.20 -2.30 5.53
CA ASN A 291 30.45 -1.13 6.37
C ASN A 291 29.58 -1.14 7.62
N PRO A 292 30.16 -1.18 8.84
CA PRO A 292 29.39 -1.14 10.09
C PRO A 292 28.44 0.07 10.20
N ASP A 293 28.80 1.23 9.63
CA ASP A 293 27.99 2.44 9.68
C ASP A 293 26.66 2.30 8.91
N ALA A 294 26.63 1.47 7.85
CA ALA A 294 25.40 1.18 7.13
C ALA A 294 24.37 0.46 8.01
N TRP A 295 24.84 -0.35 8.96
CA TRP A 295 24.00 -1.07 9.92
C TRP A 295 23.50 -0.21 11.07
N ALA A 296 24.07 0.98 11.27
CA ALA A 296 23.58 1.89 12.29
C ALA A 296 22.09 2.29 12.08
N LEU A 297 21.61 2.22 10.84
CA LEU A 297 20.21 2.45 10.49
C LEU A 297 19.30 1.22 10.68
N TYR A 298 19.90 0.02 10.80
CA TYR A 298 19.19 -1.27 10.82
C TYR A 298 19.70 -2.18 11.95
N ARG A 299 19.95 -1.61 13.15
CA ARG A 299 20.58 -2.30 14.29
C ARG A 299 19.86 -3.57 14.72
N ASN A 300 18.55 -3.62 14.55
CA ASN A 300 17.69 -4.72 14.96
C ASN A 300 17.33 -5.65 13.80
N GLN A 301 18.07 -5.58 12.66
CA GLN A 301 17.83 -6.45 11.51
C GLN A 301 18.21 -7.90 11.85
N PRO A 302 17.26 -8.86 11.84
CA PRO A 302 17.59 -10.26 11.98
C PRO A 302 18.46 -10.76 10.83
N ALA A 303 19.48 -11.55 11.13
CA ALA A 303 20.42 -12.05 10.11
C ALA A 303 19.73 -12.85 9.02
N TRP A 304 18.69 -13.62 9.35
CA TRP A 304 17.94 -14.44 8.39
C TRP A 304 17.09 -13.57 7.43
N GLU A 305 16.57 -12.42 7.87
CA GLU A 305 15.86 -11.48 6.99
C GLU A 305 16.83 -10.85 5.99
N PHE A 306 18.01 -10.41 6.47
CA PHE A 306 19.07 -9.92 5.60
C PHE A 306 19.55 -11.00 4.61
N ALA A 307 19.66 -12.26 5.03
CA ALA A 307 20.05 -13.34 4.15
C ALA A 307 19.05 -13.54 2.99
N ARG A 308 17.75 -13.35 3.21
CA ARG A 308 16.72 -13.37 2.16
C ARG A 308 16.91 -12.23 1.17
N PHE A 309 17.12 -11.01 1.66
CA PHE A 309 17.41 -9.85 0.82
C PHE A 309 18.70 -10.05 0.00
N LEU A 310 19.76 -10.56 0.61
CA LEU A 310 21.01 -10.89 -0.07
C LEU A 310 20.80 -11.95 -1.17
N ALA A 311 20.00 -12.99 -0.89
CA ALA A 311 19.70 -14.04 -1.86
C ALA A 311 18.97 -13.53 -3.12
N LEU A 312 18.14 -12.49 -2.98
CA LEU A 312 17.54 -11.81 -4.14
C LEU A 312 18.62 -11.08 -4.96
N ALA A 313 19.51 -10.35 -4.30
CA ALA A 313 20.60 -9.63 -4.97
C ALA A 313 21.61 -10.58 -5.64
N GLU A 314 21.86 -11.77 -5.09
CA GLU A 314 22.75 -12.77 -5.69
C GLU A 314 22.23 -13.34 -7.00
N LYS A 315 20.91 -13.40 -7.18
CA LYS A 315 20.24 -13.83 -8.42
C LYS A 315 20.14 -12.70 -9.45
N GLY A 316 20.32 -11.46 -9.01
CA GLY A 316 20.18 -10.29 -9.86
C GLY A 316 21.39 -10.02 -10.74
N LYS A 317 21.13 -9.26 -11.78
CA LYS A 317 22.17 -8.76 -12.70
C LYS A 317 22.07 -7.24 -12.79
N PRO A 318 23.20 -6.55 -13.00
CA PRO A 318 23.15 -5.13 -13.32
C PRO A 318 22.17 -4.89 -14.47
N THR A 319 21.18 -4.05 -14.20
CA THR A 319 20.21 -3.64 -15.24
C THR A 319 20.47 -2.17 -15.52
N PRO A 320 21.39 -1.85 -16.47
CA PRO A 320 21.62 -0.48 -16.84
C PRO A 320 20.35 0.09 -17.48
N GLU A 321 19.96 1.29 -17.06
CA GLU A 321 18.97 2.02 -17.81
C GLU A 321 19.57 2.37 -19.18
N PRO A 322 18.88 2.09 -20.30
CA PRO A 322 19.34 2.56 -21.57
C PRO A 322 19.51 4.08 -21.51
N PRO A 323 20.56 4.65 -22.13
CA PRO A 323 20.76 6.09 -22.15
C PRO A 323 19.46 6.74 -22.63
N PRO A 324 19.00 7.82 -21.96
CA PRO A 324 17.78 8.49 -22.36
C PRO A 324 17.90 8.96 -23.78
N ASP A 325 16.89 8.69 -24.60
CA ASP A 325 16.78 9.27 -25.94
C ASP A 325 16.88 10.80 -25.81
N PRO A 326 17.91 11.45 -26.40
CA PRO A 326 18.11 12.88 -26.31
C PRO A 326 16.90 13.70 -26.81
N SER A 327 16.11 13.14 -27.71
CA SER A 327 14.88 13.76 -28.22
C SER A 327 13.69 13.67 -27.29
N SER A 328 13.76 12.80 -26.27
CA SER A 328 12.65 12.55 -25.35
C SER A 328 12.70 13.46 -24.12
N THR A 329 11.59 14.13 -23.81
CA THR A 329 11.46 14.93 -22.59
C THR A 329 11.33 14.04 -21.34
N PRO A 330 11.69 14.54 -20.14
CA PRO A 330 11.44 13.82 -18.88
C PRO A 330 9.98 13.39 -18.72
N ALA A 331 9.03 14.23 -19.09
CA ALA A 331 7.60 13.93 -19.05
C ALA A 331 7.23 12.79 -20.01
N ALA A 332 7.74 12.81 -21.24
CA ALA A 332 7.48 11.75 -22.20
C ALA A 332 8.06 10.39 -21.74
N ARG A 333 9.27 10.39 -21.17
CA ARG A 333 9.86 9.17 -20.59
C ARG A 333 9.05 8.65 -19.40
N ASN A 334 8.64 9.53 -18.51
CA ASN A 334 7.79 9.18 -17.38
C ASN A 334 6.48 8.52 -17.86
N LEU A 335 5.78 9.14 -18.82
CA LEU A 335 4.54 8.60 -19.37
C LEU A 335 4.75 7.23 -20.01
N ALA A 336 5.81 7.05 -20.81
CA ALA A 336 6.14 5.77 -21.42
C ALA A 336 6.40 4.66 -20.38
N ASN A 337 7.07 4.99 -19.27
CA ASN A 337 7.30 4.05 -18.17
C ASN A 337 5.97 3.61 -17.52
N VAL A 338 5.05 4.56 -17.28
CA VAL A 338 3.74 4.29 -16.70
C VAL A 338 2.90 3.42 -17.65
N GLU A 339 2.81 3.81 -18.92
CA GLU A 339 2.03 3.06 -19.91
C GLU A 339 2.57 1.64 -20.14
N SER A 340 3.90 1.47 -20.16
CA SER A 340 4.52 0.13 -20.24
C SER A 340 4.17 -0.74 -19.04
N SER A 341 4.25 -0.16 -17.82
CA SER A 341 3.93 -0.86 -16.58
C SER A 341 2.43 -1.22 -16.50
N ILE A 342 1.53 -0.34 -16.95
CA ILE A 342 0.10 -0.64 -17.05
C ILE A 342 -0.14 -1.82 -18.00
N ARG A 343 0.44 -1.79 -19.19
CA ARG A 343 0.29 -2.88 -20.19
C ARG A 343 0.77 -4.21 -19.63
N TRP A 344 1.94 -4.24 -19.02
CA TRP A 344 2.49 -5.47 -18.43
C TRP A 344 1.55 -6.01 -17.34
N THR A 345 1.12 -5.14 -16.42
CA THR A 345 0.26 -5.56 -15.30
C THR A 345 -1.10 -6.05 -15.78
N GLN A 346 -1.74 -5.35 -16.73
CA GLN A 346 -3.03 -5.77 -17.27
C GLN A 346 -2.91 -7.09 -18.03
N ALA A 347 -1.83 -7.28 -18.81
CA ALA A 347 -1.57 -8.55 -19.50
C ALA A 347 -1.40 -9.70 -18.49
N PHE A 348 -0.64 -9.49 -17.41
CA PHE A 348 -0.49 -10.49 -16.35
C PHE A 348 -1.82 -10.79 -15.65
N LEU A 349 -2.56 -9.75 -15.22
CA LEU A 349 -3.85 -9.94 -14.53
C LEU A 349 -4.89 -10.68 -15.40
N ALA A 350 -4.81 -10.55 -16.71
CA ALA A 350 -5.67 -11.28 -17.64
C ALA A 350 -5.35 -12.79 -17.73
N THR A 351 -4.22 -13.24 -17.16
CA THR A 351 -3.84 -14.67 -17.09
C THR A 351 -4.36 -15.38 -15.84
N LEU A 352 -4.94 -14.64 -14.90
CA LEU A 352 -5.43 -15.12 -13.61
C LEU A 352 -6.90 -15.48 -13.67
#